data_293d2f79eed57e6533388770987330cc
#
_entry.id   293d2f79eed57e6533388770987330cc
#
_cell.length_a   1.000
_cell.length_b   1.000
_cell.length_c   1.000
_cell.angle_alpha   90.00
_cell.angle_beta   90.00
_cell.angle_gamma   90.00
#
_symmetry.space_group_name_H-M   'P 1'
#
loop_
_entity.id
_entity.type
_entity.pdbx_description
1 polymer ?
#
loop_
_entity_poly.entity_id
_entity_poly.type
_entity_poly.pdbx_seq_one_letter_code
_entity_poly.pdbx_strand_id
1 'polypeptide(L)'
;MFEEQTAKVIEKRMLNNVSDLYDKREGSIIYDATAPAAVELAEAYLMANAILQETFATTASRKYLIMRAAEFNIKPREATFAVVKGQFNQAVDIGTRFNSNGVSFT
;
A
#
# COMPACT_ATOMS: atom_id res chain seq x y z
N MET A 1 -12.03 3.76 7.55
CA MET A 1 -12.27 4.52 8.80
C MET A 1 -12.29 6.02 8.55
N PHE A 2 -11.45 6.53 7.65
CA PHE A 2 -11.37 7.96 7.34
C PHE A 2 -11.74 8.28 5.87
N GLU A 3 -12.44 7.38 5.19
CA GLU A 3 -12.77 7.48 3.77
C GLU A 3 -13.65 8.71 3.44
N GLU A 4 -14.43 9.17 4.41
CA GLU A 4 -15.29 10.34 4.24
C GLU A 4 -14.57 11.68 4.42
N GLN A 5 -13.31 11.67 4.87
CA GLN A 5 -12.52 12.89 5.11
C GLN A 5 -11.92 13.42 3.80
N THR A 6 -12.79 13.83 2.88
CA THR A 6 -12.37 14.46 1.62
C THR A 6 -11.95 15.90 1.82
N ALA A 7 -11.15 16.46 0.89
CA ALA A 7 -10.73 17.86 0.96
C ALA A 7 -11.92 18.84 1.09
N LYS A 8 -13.03 18.59 0.37
CA LYS A 8 -14.25 19.41 0.47
C LYS A 8 -14.91 19.36 1.85
N VAL A 9 -14.95 18.19 2.46
CA VAL A 9 -15.52 18.03 3.81
C VAL A 9 -14.67 18.75 4.85
N ILE A 10 -13.37 18.63 4.73
CA ILE A 10 -12.40 19.28 5.62
C ILE A 10 -12.46 20.78 5.45
N GLU A 11 -12.43 21.29 4.23
CA GLU A 11 -12.52 22.70 3.93
C GLU A 11 -13.82 23.33 4.49
N LYS A 12 -14.97 22.69 4.25
CA LYS A 12 -16.24 23.13 4.82
C LYS A 12 -16.18 23.21 6.34
N ARG A 13 -15.59 22.22 7.00
CA ARG A 13 -15.41 22.22 8.45
C ARG A 13 -14.48 23.34 8.92
N MET A 14 -13.39 23.62 8.19
CA MET A 14 -12.46 24.71 8.49
C MET A 14 -13.18 26.06 8.35
N LEU A 15 -13.90 26.29 7.28
CA LEU A 15 -14.65 27.51 7.04
C LEU A 15 -15.75 27.75 8.07
N ASN A 16 -16.38 26.67 8.57
CA ASN A 16 -17.38 26.78 9.64
C ASN A 16 -16.78 27.29 10.98
N ASN A 17 -15.48 27.08 11.20
CA ASN A 17 -14.76 27.56 12.38
C ASN A 17 -14.25 29.01 12.21
N VAL A 18 -14.39 29.59 11.03
CA VAL A 18 -14.05 31.00 10.76
C VAL A 18 -15.27 31.87 11.08
N SER A 19 -15.04 33.05 11.68
CA SER A 19 -16.10 34.02 11.99
C SER A 19 -16.89 34.42 10.73
N ASP A 20 -18.21 34.60 10.89
CA ASP A 20 -19.09 35.08 9.79
C ASP A 20 -18.86 36.54 9.40
N LEU A 21 -17.98 37.26 10.13
CA LEU A 21 -17.54 38.61 9.77
C LEU A 21 -16.66 38.62 8.52
N TYR A 22 -16.08 37.49 8.15
CA TYR A 22 -15.18 37.36 7.01
C TYR A 22 -15.90 36.74 5.80
N ASP A 23 -15.46 37.13 4.61
CA ASP A 23 -15.90 36.51 3.38
C ASP A 23 -15.28 35.12 3.26
N LYS A 24 -16.14 34.09 3.19
CA LYS A 24 -15.78 32.67 3.11
C LYS A 24 -16.17 32.04 1.78
N ARG A 25 -16.60 32.83 0.81
CA ARG A 25 -16.98 32.35 -0.53
C ARG A 25 -15.76 31.88 -1.31
N GLU A 26 -16.01 30.99 -2.25
CA GLU A 26 -14.99 30.56 -3.21
C GLU A 26 -14.33 31.79 -3.89
N GLY A 27 -12.99 31.82 -3.93
CA GLY A 27 -12.21 32.95 -4.42
C GLY A 27 -11.90 34.03 -3.37
N SER A 28 -12.42 33.93 -2.13
CA SER A 28 -12.01 34.81 -1.04
C SER A 28 -10.62 34.44 -0.52
N ILE A 29 -9.93 35.40 0.12
CA ILE A 29 -8.58 35.16 0.67
C ILE A 29 -8.58 34.02 1.69
N ILE A 30 -9.61 33.93 2.53
CA ILE A 30 -9.72 32.87 3.53
C ILE A 30 -9.92 31.52 2.87
N TYR A 31 -10.82 31.43 1.87
CA TYR A 31 -11.05 30.22 1.11
C TYR A 31 -9.76 29.74 0.41
N ASP A 32 -9.09 30.63 -0.30
CA ASP A 32 -7.86 30.32 -1.03
C ASP A 32 -6.69 29.95 -0.10
N ALA A 33 -6.70 30.44 1.13
CA ALA A 33 -5.72 30.06 2.15
C ALA A 33 -6.03 28.69 2.79
N THR A 34 -7.30 28.33 2.95
CA THR A 34 -7.71 27.05 3.59
C THR A 34 -7.75 25.88 2.60
N ALA A 35 -8.04 26.12 1.33
CA ALA A 35 -8.19 25.06 0.33
C ALA A 35 -6.93 24.18 0.20
N PRO A 36 -5.70 24.70 0.07
CA PRO A 36 -4.49 23.87 0.03
C PRO A 36 -4.29 23.06 1.31
N ALA A 37 -4.56 23.67 2.46
CA ALA A 37 -4.45 22.98 3.75
C ALA A 37 -5.46 21.83 3.87
N ALA A 38 -6.66 21.98 3.35
CA ALA A 38 -7.67 20.93 3.32
C ALA A 38 -7.24 19.74 2.44
N VAL A 39 -6.55 19.99 1.33
CA VAL A 39 -5.98 18.95 0.45
C VAL A 39 -4.92 18.15 1.20
N GLU A 40 -3.95 18.82 1.80
CA GLU A 40 -2.88 18.18 2.59
C GLU A 40 -3.43 17.34 3.75
N LEU A 41 -4.45 17.85 4.45
CA LEU A 41 -5.10 17.10 5.51
C LEU A 41 -5.86 15.87 4.97
N ALA A 42 -6.48 15.96 3.80
CA ALA A 42 -7.13 14.81 3.18
C ALA A 42 -6.10 13.72 2.82
N GLU A 43 -4.95 14.09 2.30
CA GLU A 43 -3.85 13.15 2.06
C GLU A 43 -3.33 12.51 3.36
N ALA A 44 -3.24 13.28 4.45
CA ALA A 44 -2.87 12.75 5.75
C ALA A 44 -3.88 11.70 6.25
N TYR A 45 -5.17 11.89 6.04
CA TYR A 45 -6.19 10.90 6.38
C TYR A 45 -6.08 9.62 5.51
N LEU A 46 -5.74 9.75 4.23
CA LEU A 46 -5.46 8.59 3.37
C LEU A 46 -4.26 7.79 3.87
N MET A 47 -3.19 8.47 4.28
CA MET A 47 -2.03 7.83 4.89
C MET A 47 -2.39 7.12 6.21
N ALA A 48 -3.23 7.75 7.05
CA ALA A 48 -3.71 7.14 8.29
C ALA A 48 -4.50 5.85 8.02
N ASN A 49 -5.35 5.82 7.00
CA ASN A 49 -6.04 4.60 6.55
C ASN A 49 -5.06 3.52 6.10
N ALA A 50 -4.06 3.87 5.32
CA ALA A 50 -3.03 2.93 4.87
C ALA A 50 -2.27 2.32 6.06
N ILE A 51 -1.89 3.13 7.05
CA ILE A 51 -1.24 2.67 8.28
C ILE A 51 -2.15 1.68 9.03
N LEU A 52 -3.43 1.97 9.16
CA LEU A 52 -4.38 1.06 9.80
C LEU A 52 -4.49 -0.28 9.08
N GLN A 53 -4.54 -0.27 7.74
CA GLN A 53 -4.56 -1.50 6.96
C GLN A 53 -3.28 -2.33 7.14
N GLU A 54 -2.12 -1.68 7.19
CA GLU A 54 -0.84 -2.36 7.40
C GLU A 54 -0.63 -2.84 8.86
N THR A 55 -1.43 -2.35 9.79
CA THR A 55 -1.37 -2.75 11.21
C THR A 55 -1.90 -4.16 11.45
N PHE A 56 -2.90 -4.61 10.70
CA PHE A 56 -3.51 -5.91 10.90
C PHE A 56 -2.91 -6.97 9.97
N ALA A 57 -2.56 -8.13 10.52
CA ALA A 57 -1.95 -9.21 9.77
C ALA A 57 -2.79 -9.73 8.59
N THR A 58 -4.12 -9.55 8.65
CA THR A 58 -5.05 -9.96 7.58
C THR A 58 -5.05 -9.03 6.38
N THR A 59 -4.67 -7.77 6.55
CA THR A 59 -4.69 -6.73 5.52
C THR A 59 -3.31 -6.21 5.16
N ALA A 60 -2.31 -6.47 6.00
CA ALA A 60 -0.95 -6.01 5.82
C ALA A 60 -0.29 -6.61 4.57
N SER A 61 0.49 -5.80 3.89
CA SER A 61 1.32 -6.24 2.78
C SER A 61 2.45 -7.16 3.25
N ARG A 62 2.98 -7.99 2.34
CA ARG A 62 4.06 -8.95 2.64
C ARG A 62 5.25 -8.30 3.35
N LYS A 63 5.61 -7.08 2.97
CA LYS A 63 6.73 -6.33 3.58
C LYS A 63 6.51 -6.13 5.08
N TYR A 64 5.34 -5.62 5.46
CA TYR A 64 5.01 -5.34 6.85
C TYR A 64 4.75 -6.62 7.66
N LEU A 65 4.21 -7.67 7.03
CA LEU A 65 4.09 -8.99 7.66
C LEU A 65 5.47 -9.55 8.04
N ILE A 66 6.47 -9.42 7.18
CA ILE A 66 7.84 -9.87 7.49
C ILE A 66 8.42 -9.07 8.66
N MET A 67 8.23 -7.74 8.67
CA MET A 67 8.69 -6.90 9.78
C MET A 67 8.01 -7.29 11.09
N ARG A 68 6.71 -7.54 11.07
CA ARG A 68 5.95 -7.97 12.24
C ARG A 68 6.35 -9.36 12.72
N ALA A 69 6.58 -10.30 11.81
CA ALA A 69 7.07 -11.64 12.14
C ALA A 69 8.47 -11.60 12.78
N ALA A 70 9.31 -10.66 12.38
CA ALA A 70 10.63 -10.46 12.94
C ALA A 70 10.59 -10.05 14.44
N GLU A 71 9.54 -9.38 14.90
CA GLU A 71 9.33 -9.05 16.32
C GLU A 71 9.22 -10.32 17.17
N PHE A 72 8.74 -11.41 16.59
CA PHE A 72 8.63 -12.73 17.21
C PHE A 72 9.80 -13.68 16.84
N ASN A 73 10.88 -13.12 16.29
CA ASN A 73 12.03 -13.87 15.80
C ASN A 73 11.71 -14.91 14.72
N ILE A 74 10.64 -14.70 13.97
CA ILE A 74 10.23 -15.52 12.84
C ILE A 74 10.76 -14.90 11.55
N LYS A 75 11.47 -15.68 10.75
CA LYS A 75 12.00 -15.28 9.45
C LYS A 75 11.26 -16.01 8.33
N PRO A 76 11.00 -15.36 7.19
CA PRO A 76 10.46 -16.03 6.03
C PRO A 76 11.44 -17.09 5.54
N ARG A 77 10.90 -18.19 5.04
CA ARG A 77 11.74 -19.20 4.36
C ARG A 77 12.30 -18.62 3.07
N GLU A 78 13.54 -18.94 2.79
CA GLU A 78 14.13 -18.58 1.50
C GLU A 78 13.45 -19.33 0.35
N ALA A 79 13.52 -18.74 -0.84
CA ALA A 79 13.01 -19.39 -2.04
C ALA A 79 13.83 -20.65 -2.32
N THR A 80 13.15 -21.75 -2.61
CA THR A 80 13.76 -23.00 -3.05
C THR A 80 13.41 -23.22 -4.52
N PHE A 81 14.26 -24.00 -5.19
CA PHE A 81 13.99 -24.38 -6.57
C PHE A 81 12.77 -25.28 -6.65
N ALA A 82 11.94 -25.08 -7.66
CA ALA A 82 10.84 -25.99 -7.96
C ALA A 82 11.41 -27.31 -8.50
N VAL A 83 10.87 -28.42 -7.98
CA VAL A 83 11.24 -29.76 -8.46
C VAL A 83 10.04 -30.33 -9.19
N VAL A 84 10.26 -30.77 -10.42
CA VAL A 84 9.22 -31.37 -11.25
C VAL A 84 9.71 -32.73 -11.77
N LYS A 85 8.79 -33.64 -12.00
CA LYS A 85 9.09 -34.93 -12.60
C LYS A 85 9.06 -34.80 -14.12
N GLY A 86 10.21 -35.01 -14.76
CA GLY A 86 10.34 -35.06 -16.22
C GLY A 86 10.29 -36.48 -16.74
N GLN A 87 9.73 -36.65 -17.93
CA GLN A 87 9.76 -37.93 -18.69
C GLN A 87 10.47 -37.68 -20.01
N PHE A 88 11.46 -38.48 -20.31
CA PHE A 88 12.27 -38.39 -21.52
C PHE A 88 12.18 -39.69 -22.32
N ASN A 89 12.30 -39.59 -23.67
CA ASN A 89 12.27 -40.75 -24.61
C ASN A 89 13.64 -41.43 -24.72
N GLN A 90 14.68 -40.90 -24.15
CA GLN A 90 16.03 -41.46 -24.12
C GLN A 90 16.70 -41.17 -22.78
N ALA A 91 17.78 -41.90 -22.49
CA ALA A 91 18.57 -41.70 -21.31
C ALA A 91 19.23 -40.29 -21.36
N VAL A 92 19.19 -39.60 -20.24
CA VAL A 92 19.72 -38.25 -20.08
C VAL A 92 20.63 -38.21 -18.86
N ASP A 93 21.79 -37.62 -19.01
CA ASP A 93 22.77 -37.50 -17.93
C ASP A 93 22.31 -36.50 -16.87
N ILE A 94 22.66 -36.76 -15.61
CA ILE A 94 22.38 -35.85 -14.48
C ILE A 94 23.10 -34.53 -14.73
N GLY A 95 22.40 -33.40 -14.56
CA GLY A 95 22.92 -32.06 -14.79
C GLY A 95 22.73 -31.52 -16.18
N THR A 96 22.10 -32.29 -17.10
CA THR A 96 21.75 -31.80 -18.42
C THR A 96 20.67 -30.71 -18.29
N ARG A 97 20.88 -29.60 -18.99
CA ARG A 97 19.95 -28.47 -18.99
C ARG A 97 18.86 -28.65 -20.08
N PHE A 98 17.61 -28.50 -19.71
CA PHE A 98 16.46 -28.55 -20.60
C PHE A 98 15.74 -27.21 -20.59
N ASN A 99 15.12 -26.91 -21.71
CA ASN A 99 14.22 -25.76 -21.84
C ASN A 99 12.85 -26.25 -22.30
N SER A 100 11.83 -25.86 -21.57
CA SER A 100 10.45 -26.11 -21.94
C SER A 100 9.63 -24.84 -21.72
N ASN A 101 8.95 -24.35 -22.77
CA ASN A 101 8.15 -23.13 -22.74
C ASN A 101 8.87 -21.90 -22.15
N GLY A 102 10.15 -21.74 -22.45
CA GLY A 102 10.97 -20.64 -21.96
C GLY A 102 11.48 -20.79 -20.52
N VAL A 103 11.22 -21.93 -19.87
CA VAL A 103 11.74 -22.26 -18.53
C VAL A 103 12.86 -23.28 -18.65
N SER A 104 14.00 -23.00 -18.05
CA SER A 104 15.16 -23.90 -18.02
C SER A 104 15.14 -24.76 -16.76
N PHE A 105 15.39 -26.07 -16.94
CA PHE A 105 15.49 -27.08 -15.89
C PHE A 105 16.87 -27.75 -15.94
N THR A 106 17.34 -28.21 -14.81
CA THR A 106 18.55 -29.03 -14.69
C THR A 106 18.29 -30.26 -13.85
#